data_52d873ba8fd915d1bb53f5a8a8d7de13
#
_entry.id   52d873ba8fd915d1bb53f5a8a8d7de13
#
_cell.length_a   1.000
_cell.length_b   1.000
_cell.length_c   1.000
_cell.angle_alpha   90.00
_cell.angle_beta   90.00
_cell.angle_gamma   90.00
#
_symmetry.space_group_name_H-M   'P 1'
#
loop_
_entity.id
_entity.type
_entity.pdbx_description
1 polymer ?
#
loop_
_entity_poly.entity_id
_entity_poly.type
_entity_poly.pdbx_seq_one_letter_code
_entity_poly.pdbx_strand_id
1 'polypeptide(L)'
;AINELRIIAIKDAMEDKNYDEAEKLCLEKANAEETWHYHSSDPEDWNNVLYDIYRTANNTEKQIAQAKKMLLMGNEKFWDVLKQIYEKCGVWNENYESLLDELKDSKRTVCYRNILISENEKKRLLEEVMGNPYDLFYYGKYLVKEYPEQVYELCYKEISESCAQAKDRREYKKITKNIAQLIKW
;
A
#
# COMPACT_ATOMS: atom_id res chain seq x y z
N ALA A 1 21.67 -3.46 21.59
CA ALA A 1 22.47 -2.47 22.39
C ALA A 1 22.61 -1.12 21.68
N ILE A 2 23.22 -1.02 20.48
CA ILE A 2 23.46 0.29 19.81
C ILE A 2 22.16 0.98 19.40
N ASN A 3 21.21 0.23 18.83
CA ASN A 3 19.92 0.79 18.40
C ASN A 3 19.04 1.21 19.60
N GLU A 4 19.07 0.44 20.69
CA GLU A 4 18.38 0.82 21.94
C GLU A 4 18.89 2.14 22.51
N LEU A 5 20.23 2.35 22.54
CA LEU A 5 20.83 3.61 22.99
C LEU A 5 20.43 4.77 22.06
N ARG A 6 20.35 4.53 20.76
CA ARG A 6 19.92 5.55 19.79
C ARG A 6 18.46 5.95 20.01
N ILE A 7 17.57 4.99 20.25
CA ILE A 7 16.18 5.26 20.58
C ILE A 7 16.04 6.07 21.87
N ILE A 8 16.83 5.76 22.89
CA ILE A 8 16.85 6.56 24.13
C ILE A 8 17.28 8.00 23.81
N ALA A 9 18.37 8.19 23.07
CA ALA A 9 18.84 9.52 22.69
C ALA A 9 17.82 10.32 21.86
N ILE A 10 17.07 9.65 20.95
CA ILE A 10 15.99 10.28 20.20
C ILE A 10 14.85 10.71 21.13
N LYS A 11 14.45 9.86 22.09
CA LYS A 11 13.40 10.19 23.04
C LYS A 11 13.81 11.37 23.94
N ASP A 12 15.02 11.35 24.46
CA ASP A 12 15.56 12.44 25.27
C ASP A 12 15.56 13.77 24.48
N ALA A 13 16.03 13.74 23.22
CA ALA A 13 16.00 14.90 22.33
C ALA A 13 14.56 15.40 22.06
N MET A 14 13.59 14.49 21.91
CA MET A 14 12.17 14.86 21.72
C MET A 14 11.57 15.47 22.99
N GLU A 15 11.91 14.96 24.19
CA GLU A 15 11.48 15.52 25.47
C GLU A 15 12.03 16.93 25.68
N ASP A 16 13.29 17.15 25.29
CA ASP A 16 13.95 18.46 25.31
C ASP A 16 13.46 19.39 24.16
N LYS A 17 12.53 18.92 23.32
CA LYS A 17 12.04 19.62 22.11
C LYS A 17 13.15 19.96 21.09
N ASN A 18 14.26 19.24 21.14
CA ASN A 18 15.34 19.35 20.17
C ASN A 18 15.06 18.40 18.98
N TYR A 19 14.04 18.73 18.19
CA TYR A 19 13.58 17.88 17.08
C TYR A 19 14.60 17.75 15.95
N ASP A 20 15.48 18.74 15.77
CA ASP A 20 16.54 18.68 14.75
C ASP A 20 17.57 17.59 15.08
N GLU A 21 17.96 17.45 16.35
CA GLU A 21 18.86 16.40 16.79
C GLU A 21 18.16 15.03 16.74
N ALA A 22 16.90 14.93 17.16
CA ALA A 22 16.10 13.71 17.05
C ALA A 22 16.00 13.24 15.60
N GLU A 23 15.69 14.16 14.66
CA GLU A 23 15.65 13.89 13.22
C GLU A 23 16.99 13.38 12.69
N LYS A 24 18.09 14.06 13.02
CA LYS A 24 19.44 13.68 12.59
C LYS A 24 19.82 12.28 13.04
N LEU A 25 19.62 11.97 14.33
CA LEU A 25 19.88 10.63 14.89
C LEU A 25 19.08 9.55 14.21
N CYS A 26 17.83 9.84 13.83
CA CYS A 26 16.95 8.92 13.13
C CYS A 26 17.36 8.72 11.66
N LEU A 27 17.66 9.81 10.93
CA LEU A 27 18.03 9.77 9.51
C LEU A 27 19.34 9.02 9.27
N GLU A 28 20.33 9.13 10.15
CA GLU A 28 21.58 8.39 10.06
C GLU A 28 21.35 6.88 9.94
N LYS A 29 20.30 6.36 10.59
CA LYS A 29 19.96 4.93 10.55
C LYS A 29 19.00 4.60 9.41
N ALA A 30 17.95 5.40 9.22
CA ALA A 30 16.97 5.19 8.16
C ALA A 30 17.63 5.16 6.76
N ASN A 31 18.58 6.06 6.49
CA ASN A 31 19.30 6.10 5.23
C ASN A 31 20.29 4.92 5.07
N ALA A 32 20.88 4.45 6.17
CA ALA A 32 21.74 3.27 6.14
C ALA A 32 20.96 2.00 5.75
N GLU A 33 19.70 1.88 6.14
CA GLU A 33 18.85 0.74 5.80
C GLU A 33 18.41 0.73 4.34
N GLU A 34 18.18 1.88 3.72
CA GLU A 34 17.85 1.98 2.29
C GLU A 34 18.95 1.44 1.36
N THR A 35 20.20 1.49 1.81
CA THR A 35 21.36 1.00 1.02
C THR A 35 21.58 -0.51 1.11
N TRP A 36 20.99 -1.17 2.09
CA TRP A 36 21.13 -2.61 2.28
C TRP A 36 19.78 -3.30 2.00
N HIS A 37 19.62 -3.88 0.82
CA HIS A 37 18.45 -4.68 0.42
C HIS A 37 18.26 -5.98 1.23
N TYR A 38 18.89 -6.10 2.37
CA TYR A 38 18.76 -7.24 3.25
C TYR A 38 17.75 -6.90 4.36
N HIS A 39 16.74 -7.73 4.53
CA HIS A 39 15.79 -7.66 5.63
C HIS A 39 16.56 -7.44 6.94
N SER A 40 16.62 -6.21 7.41
CA SER A 40 17.18 -5.97 8.71
C SER A 40 16.24 -6.62 9.72
N SER A 41 16.76 -7.52 10.53
CA SER A 41 16.05 -8.08 11.69
C SER A 41 15.89 -7.05 12.80
N ASP A 42 15.98 -5.76 12.45
CA ASP A 42 15.84 -4.67 13.40
C ASP A 42 14.35 -4.49 13.70
N PRO A 43 13.91 -4.69 14.95
CA PRO A 43 12.49 -4.61 15.31
C PRO A 43 11.92 -3.20 15.22
N GLU A 44 12.75 -2.19 14.96
CA GLU A 44 12.33 -0.80 14.89
C GLU A 44 12.29 -0.28 13.46
N ASP A 45 11.09 0.07 13.01
CA ASP A 45 10.89 0.78 11.75
C ASP A 45 11.23 2.27 11.92
N TRP A 46 12.46 2.62 11.56
CA TRP A 46 13.00 3.99 11.67
C TRP A 46 12.20 5.02 10.89
N ASN A 47 11.50 4.59 9.83
CA ASN A 47 10.60 5.48 9.11
C ASN A 47 9.37 5.85 9.95
N ASN A 48 8.85 4.93 10.79
CA ASN A 48 7.80 5.25 11.74
C ASN A 48 8.30 6.22 12.85
N VAL A 49 9.51 5.99 13.36
CA VAL A 49 10.13 6.89 14.35
C VAL A 49 10.26 8.30 13.77
N LEU A 50 10.74 8.42 12.54
CA LEU A 50 10.88 9.71 11.87
C LEU A 50 9.52 10.41 11.68
N TYR A 51 8.50 9.66 11.28
CA TYR A 51 7.13 10.18 11.20
C TYR A 51 6.64 10.72 12.55
N ASP A 52 6.90 10.01 13.65
CA ASP A 52 6.50 10.43 15.00
C ASP A 52 7.23 11.68 15.46
N ILE A 53 8.53 11.84 15.11
CA ILE A 53 9.29 13.07 15.35
C ILE A 53 8.60 14.27 14.67
N TYR A 54 8.28 14.15 13.38
CA TYR A 54 7.64 15.24 12.63
C TYR A 54 6.24 15.57 13.14
N ARG A 55 5.47 14.54 13.51
CA ARG A 55 4.14 14.70 14.12
C ARG A 55 4.23 15.47 15.44
N THR A 56 5.18 15.10 16.32
CA THR A 56 5.36 15.71 17.63
C THR A 56 5.90 17.15 17.53
N ALA A 57 6.76 17.40 16.55
CA ALA A 57 7.26 18.73 16.21
C ALA A 57 6.20 19.66 15.59
N ASN A 58 5.01 19.14 15.26
CA ASN A 58 3.99 19.83 14.47
C ASN A 58 4.51 20.33 13.11
N ASN A 59 5.49 19.65 12.53
CA ASN A 59 6.02 19.96 11.21
C ASN A 59 5.19 19.25 10.14
N THR A 60 4.06 19.87 9.76
CA THR A 60 3.09 19.27 8.84
C THR A 60 3.70 18.93 7.47
N GLU A 61 4.60 19.76 6.96
CA GLU A 61 5.24 19.52 5.66
C GLU A 61 6.08 18.25 5.67
N LYS A 62 7.01 18.11 6.63
CA LYS A 62 7.85 16.92 6.79
C LYS A 62 6.99 15.69 7.15
N GLN A 63 5.94 15.87 7.94
CA GLN A 63 5.01 14.80 8.31
C GLN A 63 4.30 14.23 7.06
N ILE A 64 3.80 15.09 6.18
CA ILE A 64 3.18 14.68 4.90
C ILE A 64 4.19 13.95 4.02
N ALA A 65 5.39 14.51 3.84
CA ALA A 65 6.43 13.91 3.03
C ALA A 65 6.79 12.49 3.51
N GLN A 66 6.96 12.31 4.82
CA GLN A 66 7.28 11.04 5.43
C GLN A 66 6.10 10.05 5.33
N ALA A 67 4.87 10.49 5.60
CA ALA A 67 3.68 9.67 5.44
C ALA A 67 3.50 9.18 4.00
N LYS A 68 3.75 10.05 3.03
CA LYS A 68 3.73 9.74 1.60
C LYS A 68 4.78 8.68 1.23
N LYS A 69 6.01 8.85 1.71
CA LYS A 69 7.08 7.86 1.56
C LYS A 69 6.65 6.49 2.09
N MET A 70 6.06 6.43 3.28
CA MET A 70 5.60 5.18 3.90
C MET A 70 4.49 4.52 3.09
N LEU A 71 3.53 5.29 2.58
CA LEU A 71 2.49 4.80 1.69
C LEU A 71 3.07 4.20 0.41
N LEU A 72 3.99 4.91 -0.24
CA LEU A 72 4.65 4.45 -1.48
C LEU A 72 5.56 3.24 -1.26
N MET A 73 6.00 2.98 -0.04
CA MET A 73 6.65 1.74 0.36
C MET A 73 5.66 0.57 0.55
N GLY A 74 4.35 0.82 0.52
CA GLY A 74 3.28 -0.16 0.60
C GLY A 74 2.61 -0.26 1.98
N ASN A 75 2.83 0.70 2.86
CA ASN A 75 2.16 0.74 4.17
C ASN A 75 0.79 1.43 4.04
N GLU A 76 -0.26 0.64 3.83
CA GLU A 76 -1.63 1.10 3.57
C GLU A 76 -2.20 2.03 4.65
N LYS A 77 -1.75 1.89 5.91
CA LYS A 77 -2.23 2.73 7.02
C LYS A 77 -1.98 4.22 6.79
N PHE A 78 -0.95 4.55 6.01
CA PHE A 78 -0.60 5.94 5.72
C PHE A 78 -1.54 6.61 4.71
N TRP A 79 -2.39 5.86 4.02
CA TRP A 79 -3.49 6.43 3.24
C TRP A 79 -4.46 7.24 4.12
N ASP A 80 -4.98 6.60 5.17
CA ASP A 80 -5.91 7.27 6.11
C ASP A 80 -5.24 8.43 6.86
N VAL A 81 -3.95 8.27 7.20
CA VAL A 81 -3.15 9.32 7.83
C VAL A 81 -3.05 10.56 6.92
N LEU A 82 -2.68 10.37 5.65
CA LEU A 82 -2.60 11.46 4.67
C LEU A 82 -3.97 12.10 4.43
N LYS A 83 -5.02 11.28 4.29
CA LYS A 83 -6.40 11.76 4.16
C LYS A 83 -6.77 12.71 5.29
N GLN A 84 -6.56 12.30 6.55
CA GLN A 84 -6.84 13.11 7.72
C GLN A 84 -6.05 14.42 7.74
N ILE A 85 -4.76 14.39 7.39
CA ILE A 85 -3.92 15.59 7.34
C ILE A 85 -4.41 16.53 6.24
N TYR A 86 -4.65 16.03 5.03
CA TYR A 86 -5.11 16.83 3.90
C TYR A 86 -6.52 17.38 4.10
N GLU A 87 -7.44 16.60 4.71
CA GLU A 87 -8.78 17.07 5.09
C GLU A 87 -8.70 18.22 6.09
N LYS A 88 -7.86 18.09 7.12
CA LYS A 88 -7.61 19.15 8.11
C LYS A 88 -7.04 20.42 7.48
N CYS A 89 -6.22 20.29 6.43
CA CYS A 89 -5.68 21.40 5.68
C CYS A 89 -6.64 21.93 4.60
N GLY A 90 -7.76 21.25 4.32
CA GLY A 90 -8.72 21.61 3.29
C GLY A 90 -8.29 21.33 1.85
N VAL A 91 -7.27 20.48 1.65
CA VAL A 91 -6.65 20.24 0.33
C VAL A 91 -6.76 18.76 -0.13
N TRP A 92 -7.63 17.98 0.50
CA TRP A 92 -7.79 16.56 0.16
C TRP A 92 -8.18 16.35 -1.31
N ASN A 93 -9.21 17.04 -1.78
CA ASN A 93 -9.70 16.87 -3.15
C ASN A 93 -8.66 17.24 -4.22
N GLU A 94 -7.76 18.17 -3.91
CA GLU A 94 -6.69 18.59 -4.83
C GLU A 94 -5.56 17.55 -4.91
N ASN A 95 -5.34 16.80 -3.84
CA ASN A 95 -4.25 15.83 -3.74
C ASN A 95 -4.68 14.38 -4.00
N TYR A 96 -5.98 14.06 -3.95
CA TYR A 96 -6.51 12.72 -4.04
C TYR A 96 -6.06 11.97 -5.30
N GLU A 97 -6.31 12.56 -6.47
CA GLU A 97 -5.99 11.96 -7.76
C GLU A 97 -4.48 11.76 -7.92
N SER A 98 -3.69 12.79 -7.58
CA SER A 98 -2.23 12.73 -7.66
C SER A 98 -1.66 11.64 -6.75
N LEU A 99 -2.22 11.49 -5.55
CA LEU A 99 -1.76 10.48 -4.60
C LEU A 99 -2.07 9.05 -5.08
N LEU A 100 -3.24 8.83 -5.71
CA LEU A 100 -3.59 7.55 -6.33
C LEU A 100 -2.66 7.23 -7.50
N ASP A 101 -2.35 8.20 -8.35
CA ASP A 101 -1.47 8.00 -9.50
C ASP A 101 -0.02 7.70 -9.05
N GLU A 102 0.50 8.43 -8.07
CA GLU A 102 1.82 8.14 -7.49
C GLU A 102 1.89 6.75 -6.87
N LEU A 103 0.82 6.32 -6.18
CA LEU A 103 0.78 4.98 -5.60
C LEU A 103 0.74 3.89 -6.69
N LYS A 104 0.00 4.12 -7.77
CA LYS A 104 0.00 3.24 -8.96
C LYS A 104 1.41 3.10 -9.53
N ASP A 105 2.11 4.20 -9.71
CA ASP A 105 3.46 4.25 -10.27
C ASP A 105 4.51 3.60 -9.35
N SER A 106 4.27 3.56 -8.05
CA SER A 106 5.14 2.91 -7.06
C SER A 106 5.24 1.38 -7.23
N LYS A 107 4.37 0.79 -8.07
CA LYS A 107 4.27 -0.67 -8.31
C LYS A 107 3.91 -1.48 -7.07
N ARG A 108 3.37 -0.86 -6.04
CA ARG A 108 2.82 -1.52 -4.84
C ARG A 108 1.39 -1.98 -5.09
N THR A 109 1.23 -2.87 -6.06
CA THR A 109 -0.05 -3.28 -6.66
C THR A 109 -1.09 -3.73 -5.64
N VAL A 110 -0.69 -4.47 -4.61
CA VAL A 110 -1.63 -4.95 -3.56
C VAL A 110 -2.14 -3.76 -2.74
N CYS A 111 -1.24 -2.88 -2.28
CA CYS A 111 -1.57 -1.67 -1.55
C CYS A 111 -2.51 -0.78 -2.37
N TYR A 112 -2.18 -0.51 -3.62
CA TYR A 112 -3.00 0.28 -4.53
C TYR A 112 -4.43 -0.28 -4.67
N ARG A 113 -4.57 -1.58 -4.95
CA ARG A 113 -5.88 -2.22 -5.10
C ARG A 113 -6.71 -2.22 -3.82
N ASN A 114 -6.09 -2.42 -2.67
CA ASN A 114 -6.78 -2.35 -1.38
C ASN A 114 -7.34 -0.95 -1.13
N ILE A 115 -6.58 0.09 -1.48
CA ILE A 115 -7.03 1.48 -1.40
C ILE A 115 -8.17 1.74 -2.40
N LEU A 116 -8.08 1.26 -3.65
CA LEU A 116 -9.19 1.38 -4.60
C LEU A 116 -10.48 0.73 -4.09
N ILE A 117 -10.37 -0.39 -3.36
CA ILE A 117 -11.52 -1.05 -2.74
C ILE A 117 -12.08 -0.19 -1.60
N SER A 118 -11.24 0.33 -0.70
CA SER A 118 -11.68 1.12 0.45
C SER A 118 -12.30 2.46 0.04
N GLU A 119 -11.79 3.10 -1.01
CA GLU A 119 -12.31 4.34 -1.57
C GLU A 119 -13.43 4.13 -2.59
N ASN A 120 -13.83 2.87 -2.85
CA ASN A 120 -14.87 2.51 -3.83
C ASN A 120 -14.56 2.92 -5.28
N GLU A 121 -13.28 2.97 -5.64
CA GLU A 121 -12.76 3.33 -6.98
C GLU A 121 -12.87 2.13 -7.95
N LYS A 122 -14.09 1.65 -8.18
CA LYS A 122 -14.36 0.41 -8.92
C LYS A 122 -13.93 0.46 -10.39
N LYS A 123 -14.02 1.62 -11.02
CA LYS A 123 -13.58 1.78 -12.41
C LYS A 123 -12.07 1.54 -12.53
N ARG A 124 -11.28 2.18 -11.67
CA ARG A 124 -9.82 2.00 -11.63
C ARG A 124 -9.45 0.56 -11.25
N LEU A 125 -10.18 -0.03 -10.30
CA LEU A 125 -9.98 -1.43 -9.91
C LEU A 125 -10.27 -2.38 -11.09
N LEU A 126 -11.33 -2.15 -11.88
CA LEU A 126 -11.62 -2.92 -13.08
C LEU A 126 -10.48 -2.83 -14.10
N GLU A 127 -9.98 -1.62 -14.38
CA GLU A 127 -8.84 -1.40 -15.29
C GLU A 127 -7.58 -2.17 -14.84
N GLU A 128 -7.28 -2.17 -13.53
CA GLU A 128 -6.18 -2.93 -12.96
C GLU A 128 -6.34 -4.45 -13.12
N VAL A 129 -7.54 -4.95 -12.88
CA VAL A 129 -7.84 -6.39 -12.99
C VAL A 129 -7.86 -6.85 -14.45
N MET A 130 -8.32 -6.00 -15.38
CA MET A 130 -8.23 -6.28 -16.82
C MET A 130 -6.79 -6.45 -17.31
N GLY A 131 -5.85 -5.74 -16.71
CA GLY A 131 -4.41 -5.85 -16.99
C GLY A 131 -3.77 -7.13 -16.44
N ASN A 132 -4.39 -7.79 -15.46
CA ASN A 132 -3.89 -9.03 -14.86
C ASN A 132 -5.02 -10.03 -14.54
N PRO A 133 -5.38 -10.91 -15.48
CA PRO A 133 -6.48 -11.84 -15.30
C PRO A 133 -6.37 -12.78 -14.10
N TYR A 134 -5.14 -13.05 -13.60
CA TYR A 134 -4.93 -13.90 -12.41
C TYR A 134 -5.57 -13.31 -11.15
N ASP A 135 -5.66 -12.00 -11.08
CA ASP A 135 -6.23 -11.29 -9.93
C ASP A 135 -7.76 -11.20 -9.99
N LEU A 136 -8.33 -11.50 -11.15
CA LEU A 136 -9.77 -11.40 -11.40
C LEU A 136 -10.60 -12.21 -10.39
N PHE A 137 -10.21 -13.46 -10.12
CA PHE A 137 -10.91 -14.32 -9.16
C PHE A 137 -10.78 -13.88 -7.70
N TYR A 138 -9.85 -12.99 -7.41
CA TYR A 138 -9.71 -12.40 -6.07
C TYR A 138 -10.52 -11.11 -5.92
N TYR A 139 -10.44 -10.23 -6.92
CA TYR A 139 -11.02 -8.89 -6.87
C TYR A 139 -12.39 -8.77 -7.53
N GLY A 140 -12.79 -9.69 -8.41
CA GLY A 140 -14.04 -9.65 -9.15
C GLY A 140 -15.29 -9.55 -8.26
N LYS A 141 -15.26 -10.13 -7.06
CA LYS A 141 -16.34 -9.99 -6.06
C LYS A 141 -16.67 -8.55 -5.68
N TYR A 142 -15.71 -7.64 -5.79
CA TYR A 142 -15.92 -6.20 -5.53
C TYR A 142 -16.47 -5.45 -6.74
N LEU A 143 -16.38 -6.07 -7.93
CA LEU A 143 -16.72 -5.46 -9.22
C LEU A 143 -18.06 -6.00 -9.80
N VAL A 144 -18.40 -7.25 -9.52
CA VAL A 144 -19.50 -7.97 -10.17
C VAL A 144 -20.85 -7.28 -10.04
N LYS A 145 -21.08 -6.53 -8.97
CA LYS A 145 -22.34 -5.82 -8.76
C LYS A 145 -22.54 -4.66 -9.74
N GLU A 146 -21.47 -3.97 -10.13
CA GLU A 146 -21.54 -2.80 -11.01
C GLU A 146 -21.13 -3.12 -12.45
N TYR A 147 -20.25 -4.09 -12.62
CA TYR A 147 -19.69 -4.50 -13.92
C TYR A 147 -19.87 -6.00 -14.18
N PRO A 148 -21.11 -6.55 -14.06
CA PRO A 148 -21.33 -8.00 -14.16
C PRO A 148 -20.90 -8.58 -15.51
N GLU A 149 -21.25 -7.91 -16.60
CA GLU A 149 -20.93 -8.39 -17.94
C GLU A 149 -19.42 -8.47 -18.17
N GLN A 150 -18.68 -7.39 -17.86
CA GLN A 150 -17.23 -7.33 -18.02
C GLN A 150 -16.52 -8.38 -17.15
N VAL A 151 -16.95 -8.52 -15.90
CA VAL A 151 -16.36 -9.49 -14.97
C VAL A 151 -16.59 -10.92 -15.44
N TYR A 152 -17.82 -11.26 -15.84
CA TYR A 152 -18.13 -12.60 -16.32
C TYR A 152 -17.46 -12.92 -17.66
N GLU A 153 -17.38 -11.97 -18.57
CA GLU A 153 -16.67 -12.15 -19.84
C GLU A 153 -15.19 -12.44 -19.63
N LEU A 154 -14.53 -11.65 -18.77
CA LEU A 154 -13.12 -11.85 -18.40
C LEU A 154 -12.91 -13.21 -17.72
N CYS A 155 -13.79 -13.59 -16.78
CA CYS A 155 -13.72 -14.88 -16.11
C CYS A 155 -13.88 -16.04 -17.10
N TYR A 156 -14.84 -15.94 -18.01
CA TYR A 156 -15.09 -16.96 -19.03
C TYR A 156 -13.87 -17.13 -19.94
N LYS A 157 -13.30 -16.02 -20.41
CA LYS A 157 -12.09 -16.04 -21.23
C LYS A 157 -10.92 -16.72 -20.49
N GLU A 158 -10.62 -16.30 -19.28
CA GLU A 158 -9.53 -16.85 -18.47
C GLU A 158 -9.71 -18.35 -18.18
N ILE A 159 -10.95 -18.76 -17.83
CA ILE A 159 -11.27 -20.19 -17.61
C ILE A 159 -11.09 -20.99 -18.89
N SER A 160 -11.57 -20.47 -20.03
CA SER A 160 -11.48 -21.16 -21.32
C SER A 160 -10.04 -21.34 -21.77
N GLU A 161 -9.20 -20.29 -21.63
CA GLU A 161 -7.77 -20.33 -21.93
C GLU A 161 -7.03 -21.29 -20.99
N SER A 162 -7.33 -21.24 -19.69
CA SER A 162 -6.77 -22.15 -18.70
C SER A 162 -7.14 -23.60 -18.97
N CYS A 163 -8.40 -23.90 -19.38
CA CYS A 163 -8.82 -25.24 -19.75
C CYS A 163 -8.11 -25.77 -21.00
N ALA A 164 -7.89 -24.92 -22.00
CA ALA A 164 -7.18 -25.29 -23.22
C ALA A 164 -5.70 -25.61 -22.98
N GLN A 165 -5.10 -25.02 -21.95
CA GLN A 165 -3.68 -25.19 -21.61
C GLN A 165 -3.43 -26.29 -20.57
N ALA A 166 -4.46 -26.68 -19.81
CA ALA A 166 -4.34 -27.63 -18.70
C ALA A 166 -3.90 -29.02 -19.18
N LYS A 167 -2.81 -29.52 -18.59
CA LYS A 167 -2.19 -30.81 -18.95
C LYS A 167 -2.30 -31.87 -17.85
N ASP A 168 -2.58 -31.45 -16.64
CA ASP A 168 -2.59 -32.34 -15.48
C ASP A 168 -3.76 -32.07 -14.51
N ARG A 169 -3.95 -33.03 -13.58
CA ARG A 169 -5.00 -32.95 -12.56
C ARG A 169 -4.87 -31.73 -11.64
N ARG A 170 -3.67 -31.23 -11.42
CA ARG A 170 -3.43 -30.08 -10.52
C ARG A 170 -3.92 -28.79 -11.15
N GLU A 171 -3.72 -28.63 -12.45
CA GLU A 171 -4.20 -27.48 -13.21
C GLU A 171 -5.73 -27.47 -13.28
N TYR A 172 -6.36 -28.58 -13.61
CA TYR A 172 -7.82 -28.71 -13.56
C TYR A 172 -8.41 -28.44 -12.17
N LYS A 173 -7.72 -28.80 -11.11
CA LYS A 173 -8.15 -28.49 -9.73
C LYS A 173 -8.11 -26.99 -9.42
N LYS A 174 -7.19 -26.22 -10.01
CA LYS A 174 -7.18 -24.75 -9.89
C LYS A 174 -8.36 -24.14 -10.63
N ILE A 175 -8.62 -24.59 -11.84
CA ILE A 175 -9.74 -24.12 -12.67
C ILE A 175 -11.07 -24.37 -11.95
N THR A 176 -11.31 -25.58 -11.44
CA THR A 176 -12.52 -25.88 -10.67
C THR A 176 -12.69 -25.01 -9.43
N LYS A 177 -11.59 -24.65 -8.76
CA LYS A 177 -11.62 -23.71 -7.64
C LYS A 177 -12.05 -22.31 -8.08
N ASN A 178 -11.54 -21.83 -9.21
CA ASN A 178 -11.93 -20.54 -9.78
C ASN A 178 -13.40 -20.50 -10.17
N ILE A 179 -13.90 -21.55 -10.83
CA ILE A 179 -15.33 -21.69 -11.15
C ILE A 179 -16.20 -21.68 -9.88
N ALA A 180 -15.81 -22.46 -8.87
CA ALA A 180 -16.51 -22.50 -7.59
C ALA A 180 -16.54 -21.15 -6.86
N GLN A 181 -15.54 -20.31 -7.09
CA GLN A 181 -15.52 -18.95 -6.55
C GLN A 181 -16.47 -18.03 -7.31
N LEU A 182 -16.48 -18.11 -8.63
CA LEU A 182 -17.38 -17.35 -9.50
C LEU A 182 -18.86 -17.57 -9.17
N ILE A 183 -19.23 -18.83 -8.86
CA ILE A 183 -20.62 -19.20 -8.49
C ILE A 183 -21.08 -18.53 -7.17
N LYS A 184 -20.14 -18.09 -6.34
CA LYS A 184 -20.44 -17.45 -5.04
C LYS A 184 -20.67 -15.94 -5.14
N TRP A 185 -20.39 -15.33 -6.25
CA TRP A 185 -20.58 -13.90 -6.48
C TRP A 185 -22.01 -13.59 -6.90
#